data_8cf479a70f1acf3dc10d50556a51798d
#
_entry.id   8cf479a70f1acf3dc10d50556a51798d
#
_cell.length_a   1.000
_cell.length_b   1.000
_cell.length_c   1.000
_cell.angle_alpha   90.00
_cell.angle_beta   90.00
_cell.angle_gamma   90.00
#
_symmetry.space_group_name_H-M   'P 1'
#
loop_
_entity.id
_entity.type
_entity.pdbx_description
1 polymer ?
#
loop_
_entity_poly.entity_id
_entity_poly.type
_entity_poly.pdbx_seq_one_letter_code
_entity_poly.pdbx_strand_id
1 'polypeptide(L)'
;MHFDIQSKIGKYTLQKTLNIHPKRSLPRLKKFDFSKWIQQLAARTDKAANNQVGLLIDEFNRFNNPSLFPMAAQILKTIGFEVSVIDLKQSGRALFSKGYIEEGRKVAKHNLTHLNHYIKNKIPVIGLEPSAISCFWDEYQKLRDLDKAQTSKLAKFSWTFSSFLAESFENGLFTKDVFNTKKRNILLHTHCHEKALGNPDKTLQALSIPSGHQVQHVNSACCGMAGSYGYEKENYSMSKKMAQLSLIPAIDDKTDDWTIAAQGISCMHQIEDLSQRTPLHPVEIFYQALSDQ
;
A
#
# COMPACT_ATOMS: atom_id res chain seq x y z
N MET A 1 24.89 15.26 -14.43
CA MET A 1 25.26 15.46 -13.02
C MET A 1 24.17 14.82 -12.17
N HIS A 2 24.40 13.63 -11.58
CA HIS A 2 23.44 13.01 -10.67
C HIS A 2 23.55 13.73 -9.32
N PHE A 3 22.53 14.51 -8.98
CA PHE A 3 22.42 15.13 -7.68
C PHE A 3 22.06 14.05 -6.65
N ASP A 4 23.04 13.65 -5.83
CA ASP A 4 22.79 12.65 -4.79
C ASP A 4 22.05 13.32 -3.62
N ILE A 5 20.74 13.11 -3.60
CA ILE A 5 19.81 13.60 -2.59
C ILE A 5 20.19 13.13 -1.16
N GLN A 6 20.94 12.03 -1.04
CA GLN A 6 21.37 11.47 0.22
C GLN A 6 22.70 12.06 0.73
N SER A 7 23.43 12.81 -0.13
CA SER A 7 24.65 13.50 0.28
C SER A 7 24.35 14.61 1.29
N LYS A 8 25.35 15.02 2.09
CA LYS A 8 25.20 16.15 3.04
C LYS A 8 24.73 17.43 2.33
N ILE A 9 25.25 17.70 1.14
CA ILE A 9 24.88 18.88 0.32
C ILE A 9 23.45 18.71 -0.20
N GLY A 10 23.08 17.53 -0.70
CA GLY A 10 21.72 17.23 -1.18
C GLY A 10 20.69 17.40 -0.08
N LYS A 11 20.92 16.83 1.11
CA LYS A 11 20.06 17.01 2.29
C LYS A 11 19.93 18.49 2.69
N TYR A 12 21.04 19.23 2.73
CA TYR A 12 21.02 20.66 3.08
C TYR A 12 20.20 21.48 2.08
N THR A 13 20.38 21.24 0.78
CA THR A 13 19.62 21.92 -0.27
C THR A 13 18.13 21.63 -0.16
N LEU A 14 17.75 20.36 0.00
CA LEU A 14 16.35 19.95 0.18
C LEU A 14 15.72 20.56 1.44
N GLN A 15 16.47 20.64 2.54
CA GLN A 15 16.01 21.28 3.77
C GLN A 15 15.70 22.75 3.58
N LYS A 16 16.54 23.46 2.83
CA LYS A 16 16.33 24.90 2.57
C LYS A 16 15.26 25.19 1.53
N THR A 17 15.14 24.35 0.49
CA THR A 17 14.21 24.59 -0.63
C THR A 17 12.84 24.00 -0.41
N LEU A 18 12.75 22.81 0.25
CA LEU A 18 11.50 22.08 0.47
C LEU A 18 11.02 22.06 1.92
N ASN A 19 11.68 22.80 2.80
CA ASN A 19 11.35 22.89 4.23
C ASN A 19 11.30 21.54 4.95
N ILE A 20 12.11 20.56 4.50
CA ILE A 20 12.17 19.21 5.10
C ILE A 20 13.04 19.24 6.36
N HIS A 21 12.58 18.56 7.41
CA HIS A 21 13.33 18.49 8.67
C HIS A 21 14.65 17.69 8.52
N PRO A 22 15.80 18.18 9.07
CA PRO A 22 17.13 17.56 8.89
C PRO A 22 17.24 16.10 9.33
N LYS A 23 16.44 15.68 10.33
CA LYS A 23 16.42 14.31 10.85
C LYS A 23 15.56 13.35 10.04
N ARG A 24 14.89 13.82 8.96
CA ARG A 24 14.14 12.95 8.07
C ARG A 24 15.05 12.35 7.01
N SER A 25 14.95 11.05 6.83
CA SER A 25 15.42 10.40 5.62
C SER A 25 14.43 10.68 4.48
N LEU A 26 14.93 10.77 3.26
CA LEU A 26 14.07 10.80 2.07
C LEU A 26 14.05 9.42 1.43
N PRO A 27 12.88 9.01 0.92
CA PRO A 27 12.78 7.75 0.22
C PRO A 27 13.73 7.69 -0.98
N ARG A 28 14.36 6.55 -1.18
CA ARG A 28 15.19 6.30 -2.37
C ARG A 28 14.27 5.90 -3.51
N LEU A 29 14.22 6.74 -4.56
CA LEU A 29 13.47 6.39 -5.76
C LEU A 29 14.15 5.20 -6.47
N LYS A 30 13.38 4.15 -6.70
CA LYS A 30 13.82 2.93 -7.37
C LYS A 30 13.37 2.94 -8.83
N LYS A 31 14.27 2.60 -9.74
CA LYS A 31 13.93 2.40 -11.16
C LYS A 31 13.37 0.99 -11.35
N PHE A 32 12.30 0.88 -12.11
CA PHE A 32 11.70 -0.41 -12.49
C PHE A 32 11.09 -0.28 -13.90
N ASP A 33 11.33 -1.28 -14.73
CA ASP A 33 10.78 -1.32 -16.08
C ASP A 33 9.38 -1.96 -16.07
N PHE A 34 8.38 -1.12 -15.78
CA PHE A 34 6.98 -1.54 -15.77
C PHE A 34 6.52 -2.03 -17.14
N SER A 35 6.97 -1.41 -18.23
CA SER A 35 6.55 -1.80 -19.60
C SER A 35 6.97 -3.23 -19.91
N LYS A 36 8.23 -3.57 -19.63
CA LYS A 36 8.75 -4.92 -19.79
C LYS A 36 8.04 -5.92 -18.89
N TRP A 37 7.84 -5.58 -17.61
CA TRP A 37 7.15 -6.45 -16.68
C TRP A 37 5.70 -6.72 -17.07
N ILE A 38 4.94 -5.69 -17.47
CA ILE A 38 3.54 -5.82 -17.92
C ILE A 38 3.45 -6.71 -19.16
N GLN A 39 4.35 -6.55 -20.13
CA GLN A 39 4.41 -7.42 -21.31
C GLN A 39 4.68 -8.88 -20.94
N GLN A 40 5.63 -9.13 -20.03
CA GLN A 40 5.93 -10.48 -19.54
C GLN A 40 4.76 -11.10 -18.77
N LEU A 41 4.05 -10.29 -17.98
CA LEU A 41 2.87 -10.75 -17.24
C LEU A 41 1.75 -11.15 -18.22
N ALA A 42 1.45 -10.30 -19.20
CA ALA A 42 0.43 -10.54 -20.22
C ALA A 42 0.70 -11.78 -21.08
N ALA A 43 1.96 -12.05 -21.41
CA ALA A 43 2.35 -13.24 -22.19
C ALA A 43 2.11 -14.57 -21.45
N ARG A 44 1.95 -14.53 -20.12
CA ARG A 44 1.72 -15.69 -19.25
C ARG A 44 0.28 -15.80 -18.77
N THR A 45 -0.61 -15.00 -19.34
CA THR A 45 -2.01 -14.87 -18.92
C THR A 45 -2.88 -15.83 -19.70
N ASP A 46 -3.59 -16.73 -19.01
CA ASP A 46 -4.64 -17.54 -19.59
C ASP A 46 -5.95 -16.75 -19.64
N LYS A 47 -6.36 -16.31 -20.82
CA LYS A 47 -7.56 -15.47 -21.01
C LYS A 47 -8.89 -16.16 -20.65
N ALA A 48 -8.86 -17.46 -20.36
CA ALA A 48 -10.05 -18.26 -20.04
C ALA A 48 -10.34 -18.33 -18.52
N ALA A 49 -9.51 -17.73 -17.67
CA ALA A 49 -9.71 -17.79 -16.22
C ALA A 49 -10.97 -17.03 -15.79
N ASN A 50 -11.81 -17.69 -14.99
CA ASN A 50 -13.07 -17.13 -14.46
C ASN A 50 -12.84 -16.08 -13.37
N ASN A 51 -11.66 -16.05 -12.75
CA ASN A 51 -11.31 -15.18 -11.62
C ASN A 51 -10.31 -14.10 -12.04
N GLN A 52 -10.81 -12.97 -12.53
CA GLN A 52 -9.98 -11.85 -12.95
C GLN A 52 -9.83 -10.81 -11.83
N VAL A 53 -8.64 -10.20 -11.72
CA VAL A 53 -8.37 -9.04 -10.86
C VAL A 53 -7.53 -8.00 -11.58
N GLY A 54 -7.74 -6.73 -11.25
CA GLY A 54 -6.91 -5.62 -11.68
C GLY A 54 -5.96 -5.17 -10.58
N LEU A 55 -4.64 -5.32 -10.77
CA LEU A 55 -3.63 -4.84 -9.84
C LEU A 55 -3.29 -3.38 -10.19
N LEU A 56 -3.64 -2.47 -9.28
CA LEU A 56 -3.42 -1.04 -9.44
C LEU A 56 -1.97 -0.67 -9.12
N ILE A 57 -1.28 -0.06 -10.07
CA ILE A 57 0.02 0.57 -9.83
C ILE A 57 -0.23 1.97 -9.26
N ASP A 58 -0.05 2.12 -7.95
CA ASP A 58 -0.17 3.40 -7.28
C ASP A 58 1.12 4.24 -7.41
N GLU A 59 0.97 5.57 -7.31
CA GLU A 59 2.07 6.54 -7.45
C GLU A 59 3.13 6.44 -6.36
N PHE A 60 2.79 5.90 -5.18
CA PHE A 60 3.71 5.82 -4.05
C PHE A 60 4.65 4.62 -4.19
N ASN A 61 4.09 3.41 -4.34
CA ASN A 61 4.88 2.19 -4.51
C ASN A 61 5.60 2.14 -5.85
N ARG A 62 5.06 2.77 -6.90
CA ARG A 62 5.71 2.89 -8.21
C ARG A 62 7.17 3.34 -8.10
N PHE A 63 7.46 4.29 -7.24
CA PHE A 63 8.78 4.90 -7.10
C PHE A 63 9.54 4.43 -5.87
N ASN A 64 8.85 4.04 -4.80
CA ASN A 64 9.50 3.64 -3.54
C ASN A 64 9.73 2.13 -3.45
N ASN A 65 8.73 1.32 -3.78
CA ASN A 65 8.77 -0.14 -3.66
C ASN A 65 8.18 -0.87 -4.87
N PRO A 66 8.71 -0.63 -6.10
CA PRO A 66 8.12 -1.20 -7.31
C PRO A 66 8.17 -2.73 -7.37
N SER A 67 9.06 -3.38 -6.63
CA SER A 67 9.15 -4.84 -6.51
C SER A 67 7.91 -5.48 -5.87
N LEU A 68 7.09 -4.69 -5.16
CA LEU A 68 5.84 -5.21 -4.58
C LEU A 68 4.84 -5.66 -5.65
N PHE A 69 4.82 -5.01 -6.83
CA PHE A 69 3.85 -5.35 -7.88
C PHE A 69 4.06 -6.74 -8.48
N PRO A 70 5.27 -7.16 -8.90
CA PRO A 70 5.48 -8.54 -9.33
C PRO A 70 5.26 -9.57 -8.22
N MET A 71 5.62 -9.26 -6.96
CA MET A 71 5.34 -10.13 -5.82
C MET A 71 3.83 -10.31 -5.62
N ALA A 72 3.06 -9.23 -5.61
CA ALA A 72 1.60 -9.26 -5.49
C ALA A 72 0.94 -10.04 -6.63
N ALA A 73 1.39 -9.81 -7.87
CA ALA A 73 0.90 -10.54 -9.03
C ALA A 73 1.18 -12.05 -8.91
N GLN A 74 2.37 -12.43 -8.43
CA GLN A 74 2.71 -13.85 -8.23
C GLN A 74 1.80 -14.48 -7.16
N ILE A 75 1.59 -13.82 -6.02
CA ILE A 75 0.69 -14.33 -4.97
C ILE A 75 -0.72 -14.51 -5.51
N LEU A 76 -1.27 -13.49 -6.19
CA LEU A 76 -2.61 -13.55 -6.78
C LEU A 76 -2.76 -14.69 -7.78
N LYS A 77 -1.73 -14.94 -8.62
CA LYS A 77 -1.71 -16.07 -9.56
C LYS A 77 -1.66 -17.41 -8.83
N THR A 78 -0.82 -17.53 -7.80
CA THR A 78 -0.71 -18.76 -7.01
C THR A 78 -2.03 -19.15 -6.34
N ILE A 79 -2.84 -18.17 -5.94
CA ILE A 79 -4.17 -18.40 -5.36
C ILE A 79 -5.29 -18.47 -6.41
N GLY A 80 -4.97 -18.58 -7.71
CA GLY A 80 -5.91 -18.89 -8.79
C GLY A 80 -6.55 -17.68 -9.48
N PHE A 81 -5.98 -16.46 -9.34
CA PHE A 81 -6.49 -15.29 -10.04
C PHE A 81 -5.68 -14.96 -11.31
N GLU A 82 -6.40 -14.54 -12.32
CA GLU A 82 -5.82 -13.91 -13.50
C GLU A 82 -5.60 -12.43 -13.27
N VAL A 83 -4.35 -11.98 -13.38
CA VAL A 83 -3.94 -10.62 -13.01
C VAL A 83 -3.76 -9.75 -14.24
N SER A 84 -4.56 -8.71 -14.37
CA SER A 84 -4.34 -7.58 -15.27
C SER A 84 -3.76 -6.39 -14.51
N VAL A 85 -3.00 -5.54 -15.20
CA VAL A 85 -2.36 -4.37 -14.58
C VAL A 85 -3.14 -3.12 -14.93
N ILE A 86 -3.43 -2.31 -13.90
CA ILE A 86 -4.07 -1.01 -14.03
C ILE A 86 -2.99 0.05 -13.80
N ASP A 87 -2.54 0.69 -14.86
CA ASP A 87 -1.54 1.76 -14.77
C ASP A 87 -2.21 3.14 -14.80
N LEU A 88 -2.69 3.58 -13.65
CA LEU A 88 -3.09 4.97 -13.43
C LEU A 88 -1.86 5.77 -12.99
N LYS A 89 -1.67 6.94 -13.60
CA LYS A 89 -0.53 7.81 -13.24
C LYS A 89 -0.56 8.24 -11.77
N GLN A 90 -1.75 8.45 -11.23
CA GLN A 90 -1.98 8.85 -9.84
C GLN A 90 -3.43 8.56 -9.42
N SER A 91 -3.63 8.32 -8.12
CA SER A 91 -4.96 8.16 -7.51
C SER A 91 -5.68 9.49 -7.26
N GLY A 92 -4.95 10.58 -7.20
CA GLY A 92 -5.39 11.90 -6.73
C GLY A 92 -5.15 12.15 -5.24
N ARG A 93 -4.66 11.16 -4.49
CA ARG A 93 -4.44 11.26 -3.02
C ARG A 93 -3.65 12.50 -2.63
N ALA A 94 -2.53 12.76 -3.29
CA ALA A 94 -1.68 13.90 -2.97
C ALA A 94 -2.40 15.24 -3.20
N LEU A 95 -3.20 15.35 -4.27
CA LEU A 95 -3.98 16.53 -4.62
C LEU A 95 -5.07 16.79 -3.56
N PHE A 96 -5.88 15.79 -3.24
CA PHE A 96 -6.92 15.93 -2.23
C PHE A 96 -6.35 16.30 -0.86
N SER A 97 -5.25 15.67 -0.45
CA SER A 97 -4.60 15.94 0.84
C SER A 97 -4.05 17.36 0.97
N LYS A 98 -3.74 18.02 -0.15
CA LYS A 98 -3.25 19.41 -0.20
C LYS A 98 -4.35 20.43 -0.57
N GLY A 99 -5.61 19.98 -0.72
CA GLY A 99 -6.75 20.84 -1.03
C GLY A 99 -6.91 21.22 -2.50
N TYR A 100 -6.14 20.62 -3.43
CA TYR A 100 -6.27 20.83 -4.87
C TYR A 100 -7.45 20.03 -5.42
N ILE A 101 -8.66 20.41 -5.01
CA ILE A 101 -9.88 19.63 -5.27
C ILE A 101 -10.21 19.57 -6.76
N GLU A 102 -10.04 20.69 -7.51
CA GLU A 102 -10.34 20.73 -8.94
C GLU A 102 -9.39 19.85 -9.77
N GLU A 103 -8.10 19.87 -9.45
CA GLU A 103 -7.10 19.01 -10.08
C GLU A 103 -7.37 17.54 -9.74
N GLY A 104 -7.69 17.25 -8.47
CA GLY A 104 -8.08 15.93 -8.01
C GLY A 104 -9.33 15.41 -8.73
N ARG A 105 -10.31 16.30 -8.99
CA ARG A 105 -11.52 15.98 -9.76
C ARG A 105 -11.20 15.60 -11.21
N LYS A 106 -10.31 16.32 -11.87
CA LYS A 106 -9.86 15.99 -13.24
C LYS A 106 -9.20 14.60 -13.27
N VAL A 107 -8.35 14.31 -12.28
CA VAL A 107 -7.74 12.98 -12.11
C VAL A 107 -8.80 11.91 -11.91
N ALA A 108 -9.77 12.14 -11.04
CA ALA A 108 -10.84 11.17 -10.77
C ALA A 108 -11.67 10.87 -12.02
N LYS A 109 -12.05 11.89 -12.82
CA LYS A 109 -12.75 11.70 -14.11
C LYS A 109 -11.94 10.85 -15.08
N HIS A 110 -10.65 11.16 -15.24
CA HIS A 110 -9.75 10.39 -16.08
C HIS A 110 -9.65 8.93 -15.64
N ASN A 111 -9.45 8.71 -14.35
CA ASN A 111 -9.31 7.38 -13.76
C ASN A 111 -10.60 6.55 -13.93
N LEU A 112 -11.78 7.14 -13.74
CA LEU A 112 -13.05 6.44 -13.95
C LEU A 112 -13.22 5.96 -15.40
N THR A 113 -12.74 6.72 -16.38
CA THR A 113 -12.75 6.29 -17.79
C THR A 113 -11.88 5.05 -17.98
N HIS A 114 -10.67 5.01 -17.41
CA HIS A 114 -9.76 3.88 -17.52
C HIS A 114 -10.24 2.66 -16.72
N LEU A 115 -10.92 2.89 -15.59
CA LEU A 115 -11.47 1.84 -14.72
C LEU A 115 -12.83 1.29 -15.21
N ASN A 116 -13.42 1.89 -16.24
CA ASN A 116 -14.77 1.55 -16.69
C ASN A 116 -14.96 0.06 -17.04
N HIS A 117 -13.92 -0.58 -17.62
CA HIS A 117 -13.95 -2.02 -17.90
C HIS A 117 -14.11 -2.84 -16.61
N TYR A 118 -13.31 -2.55 -15.58
CA TYR A 118 -13.35 -3.22 -14.27
C TYR A 118 -14.69 -2.98 -13.55
N ILE A 119 -15.18 -1.73 -13.60
CA ILE A 119 -16.44 -1.34 -12.98
C ILE A 119 -17.63 -2.05 -13.63
N LYS A 120 -17.69 -2.11 -14.97
CA LYS A 120 -18.78 -2.75 -15.72
C LYS A 120 -18.81 -4.26 -15.49
N ASN A 121 -17.66 -4.90 -15.49
CA ASN A 121 -17.54 -6.35 -15.36
C ASN A 121 -17.39 -6.82 -13.91
N LYS A 122 -17.46 -5.90 -12.92
CA LYS A 122 -17.32 -6.18 -11.48
C LYS A 122 -15.99 -6.88 -11.15
N ILE A 123 -14.93 -6.57 -11.90
CA ILE A 123 -13.58 -7.11 -11.66
C ILE A 123 -12.98 -6.39 -10.46
N PRO A 124 -12.50 -7.10 -9.43
CA PRO A 124 -11.88 -6.49 -8.28
C PRO A 124 -10.64 -5.66 -8.66
N VAL A 125 -10.52 -4.46 -8.10
CA VAL A 125 -9.36 -3.57 -8.23
C VAL A 125 -8.57 -3.63 -6.93
N ILE A 126 -7.32 -4.09 -7.00
CA ILE A 126 -6.47 -4.34 -5.85
C ILE A 126 -5.39 -3.26 -5.76
N GLY A 127 -5.36 -2.53 -4.64
CA GLY A 127 -4.32 -1.54 -4.34
C GLY A 127 -3.36 -2.03 -3.26
N LEU A 128 -2.08 -1.65 -3.38
CA LEU A 128 -1.06 -1.98 -2.39
C LEU A 128 -0.91 -0.87 -1.34
N GLU A 129 -1.10 0.38 -1.74
CA GLU A 129 -1.05 1.53 -0.83
C GLU A 129 -2.47 1.90 -0.36
N PRO A 130 -2.80 1.73 0.95
CA PRO A 130 -4.15 1.99 1.45
C PRO A 130 -4.60 3.44 1.23
N SER A 131 -3.70 4.41 1.27
CA SER A 131 -4.04 5.81 1.05
C SER A 131 -4.44 6.09 -0.40
N ALA A 132 -3.88 5.38 -1.37
CA ALA A 132 -4.22 5.53 -2.78
C ALA A 132 -5.58 4.88 -3.10
N ILE A 133 -5.77 3.60 -2.72
CA ILE A 133 -7.01 2.87 -3.03
C ILE A 133 -8.23 3.45 -2.29
N SER A 134 -8.04 4.00 -1.09
CA SER A 134 -9.12 4.61 -0.32
C SER A 134 -9.71 5.85 -0.97
N CYS A 135 -9.03 6.50 -1.92
CA CYS A 135 -9.63 7.56 -2.72
C CYS A 135 -10.92 7.11 -3.42
N PHE A 136 -10.98 5.83 -3.85
CA PHE A 136 -12.14 5.27 -4.51
C PHE A 136 -13.31 5.04 -3.54
N TRP A 137 -13.01 4.82 -2.25
CA TRP A 137 -14.03 4.61 -1.21
C TRP A 137 -14.59 5.92 -0.66
N ASP A 138 -13.79 6.99 -0.63
CA ASP A 138 -14.13 8.24 0.05
C ASP A 138 -14.19 9.44 -0.90
N GLU A 139 -13.06 9.98 -1.36
CA GLU A 139 -13.02 11.25 -2.10
C GLU A 139 -13.83 11.19 -3.39
N TYR A 140 -13.71 10.12 -4.17
CA TYR A 140 -14.46 9.97 -5.42
C TYR A 140 -15.99 9.97 -5.18
N GLN A 141 -16.43 9.43 -4.02
CA GLN A 141 -17.84 9.43 -3.63
C GLN A 141 -18.37 10.84 -3.33
N LYS A 142 -17.51 11.74 -2.87
CA LYS A 142 -17.88 13.10 -2.46
C LYS A 142 -17.82 14.10 -3.62
N LEU A 143 -17.18 13.80 -4.73
CA LEU A 143 -17.11 14.67 -5.90
C LEU A 143 -18.47 14.70 -6.62
N ARG A 144 -19.11 15.90 -6.66
CA ARG A 144 -20.51 16.06 -7.14
C ARG A 144 -20.70 15.73 -8.63
N ASP A 145 -19.70 16.02 -9.46
CA ASP A 145 -19.77 15.88 -10.92
C ASP A 145 -19.40 14.49 -11.44
N LEU A 146 -19.17 13.54 -10.55
CA LEU A 146 -18.94 12.15 -10.94
C LEU A 146 -20.25 11.36 -10.91
N ASP A 147 -20.36 10.40 -11.81
CA ASP A 147 -21.48 9.44 -11.81
C ASP A 147 -21.46 8.63 -10.51
N LYS A 148 -22.49 8.82 -9.70
CA LYS A 148 -22.62 8.18 -8.39
C LYS A 148 -22.77 6.67 -8.49
N ALA A 149 -23.43 6.17 -9.52
CA ALA A 149 -23.54 4.73 -9.74
C ALA A 149 -22.18 4.11 -10.09
N GLN A 150 -21.40 4.81 -10.90
CA GLN A 150 -20.05 4.36 -11.28
C GLN A 150 -19.08 4.40 -10.10
N THR A 151 -19.05 5.52 -9.35
CA THR A 151 -18.16 5.64 -8.18
C THR A 151 -18.54 4.64 -7.08
N SER A 152 -19.82 4.43 -6.80
CA SER A 152 -20.28 3.44 -5.80
C SER A 152 -19.92 2.01 -6.19
N LYS A 153 -20.02 1.65 -7.47
CA LYS A 153 -19.54 0.36 -7.96
C LYS A 153 -18.03 0.22 -7.81
N LEU A 154 -17.25 1.27 -8.19
CA LEU A 154 -15.80 1.26 -8.02
C LEU A 154 -15.43 1.04 -6.55
N ALA A 155 -16.04 1.78 -5.63
CA ALA A 155 -15.80 1.60 -4.20
C ALA A 155 -16.06 0.17 -3.73
N LYS A 156 -17.17 -0.43 -4.18
CA LYS A 156 -17.56 -1.80 -3.81
C LYS A 156 -16.57 -2.87 -4.28
N PHE A 157 -15.94 -2.66 -5.44
CA PHE A 157 -15.02 -3.63 -6.05
C PHE A 157 -13.55 -3.24 -5.89
N SER A 158 -13.23 -2.25 -5.05
CA SER A 158 -11.86 -1.83 -4.75
C SER A 158 -11.43 -2.33 -3.38
N TRP A 159 -10.22 -2.88 -3.29
CA TRP A 159 -9.73 -3.57 -2.11
C TRP A 159 -8.28 -3.21 -1.82
N THR A 160 -7.87 -3.17 -0.55
CA THR A 160 -6.44 -3.36 -0.25
C THR A 160 -6.06 -4.81 -0.55
N PHE A 161 -4.78 -5.04 -0.86
CA PHE A 161 -4.27 -6.38 -1.13
C PHE A 161 -4.59 -7.36 0.02
N SER A 162 -4.36 -6.95 1.26
CA SER A 162 -4.60 -7.78 2.43
C SER A 162 -6.08 -8.07 2.64
N SER A 163 -6.96 -7.07 2.51
CA SER A 163 -8.41 -7.29 2.66
C SER A 163 -8.95 -8.20 1.56
N PHE A 164 -8.43 -8.11 0.34
CA PHE A 164 -8.80 -9.01 -0.75
C PHE A 164 -8.37 -10.47 -0.46
N LEU A 165 -7.15 -10.67 0.06
CA LEU A 165 -6.69 -12.01 0.45
C LEU A 165 -7.56 -12.62 1.56
N ALA A 166 -7.86 -11.84 2.61
CA ALA A 166 -8.72 -12.33 3.71
C ALA A 166 -10.10 -12.74 3.20
N GLU A 167 -10.73 -11.89 2.38
CA GLU A 167 -12.04 -12.15 1.80
C GLU A 167 -12.04 -13.37 0.88
N SER A 168 -11.00 -13.49 0.03
CA SER A 168 -10.84 -14.63 -0.87
C SER A 168 -10.66 -15.95 -0.10
N PHE A 169 -9.93 -15.93 1.00
CA PHE A 169 -9.75 -17.09 1.87
C PHE A 169 -11.05 -17.48 2.60
N GLU A 170 -11.75 -16.50 3.18
CA GLU A 170 -13.05 -16.73 3.85
C GLU A 170 -14.10 -17.33 2.89
N ASN A 171 -14.07 -16.90 1.62
CA ASN A 171 -14.94 -17.43 0.56
C ASN A 171 -14.45 -18.78 -0.03
N GLY A 172 -13.38 -19.35 0.50
CA GLY A 172 -12.87 -20.67 0.07
C GLY A 172 -12.25 -20.70 -1.32
N LEU A 173 -11.80 -19.52 -1.85
CA LEU A 173 -11.19 -19.45 -3.18
C LEU A 173 -9.78 -20.04 -3.22
N PHE A 174 -9.13 -20.16 -2.08
CA PHE A 174 -7.86 -20.87 -1.91
C PHE A 174 -7.74 -21.42 -0.49
N THR A 175 -6.79 -22.33 -0.26
CA THR A 175 -6.50 -22.93 1.04
C THR A 175 -5.17 -22.43 1.59
N LYS A 176 -4.92 -22.62 2.89
CA LYS A 176 -3.67 -22.21 3.54
C LYS A 176 -2.42 -22.95 3.01
N ASP A 177 -2.61 -24.07 2.30
CA ASP A 177 -1.53 -24.92 1.80
C ASP A 177 -0.69 -24.25 0.71
N VAL A 178 -1.17 -23.15 0.13
CA VAL A 178 -0.38 -22.28 -0.77
C VAL A 178 0.78 -21.60 -0.05
N PHE A 179 0.75 -21.60 1.30
CA PHE A 179 1.79 -21.02 2.14
C PHE A 179 2.53 -22.11 2.93
N ASN A 180 3.82 -21.88 3.14
CA ASN A 180 4.64 -22.72 4.00
C ASN A 180 4.26 -22.55 5.49
N THR A 181 4.80 -23.44 6.34
CA THR A 181 4.50 -23.46 7.78
C THR A 181 5.60 -22.85 8.65
N LYS A 182 6.53 -22.09 8.04
CA LYS A 182 7.63 -21.44 8.78
C LYS A 182 7.08 -20.50 9.84
N LYS A 183 7.58 -20.65 11.07
CA LYS A 183 7.18 -19.79 12.19
C LYS A 183 7.66 -18.36 11.94
N ARG A 184 6.76 -17.39 12.14
CA ARG A 184 7.06 -15.96 12.05
C ARG A 184 6.21 -15.18 13.04
N ASN A 185 6.88 -14.43 13.91
CA ASN A 185 6.21 -13.45 14.78
C ASN A 185 6.10 -12.13 14.04
N ILE A 186 4.90 -11.56 13.97
CA ILE A 186 4.59 -10.35 13.19
C ILE A 186 3.94 -9.32 14.10
N LEU A 187 4.51 -8.12 14.17
CA LEU A 187 3.88 -6.96 14.78
C LEU A 187 3.31 -6.07 13.68
N LEU A 188 1.99 -6.00 13.58
CA LEU A 188 1.28 -5.29 12.52
C LEU A 188 0.91 -3.87 12.95
N HIS A 189 1.33 -2.87 12.17
CA HIS A 189 0.78 -1.53 12.18
C HIS A 189 -0.15 -1.32 10.97
N THR A 190 -1.47 -1.33 11.21
CA THR A 190 -2.47 -1.08 10.16
C THR A 190 -2.53 0.41 9.82
N HIS A 191 -2.64 0.72 8.53
CA HIS A 191 -2.68 2.10 8.01
C HIS A 191 -3.92 2.86 8.49
N CYS A 192 -3.78 4.17 8.77
CA CYS A 192 -4.86 4.99 9.30
C CYS A 192 -6.09 5.07 8.36
N HIS A 193 -5.91 5.12 7.03
CA HIS A 193 -7.02 5.09 6.07
C HIS A 193 -7.78 3.77 6.10
N GLU A 194 -7.10 2.65 6.30
CA GLU A 194 -7.77 1.36 6.44
C GLU A 194 -8.57 1.28 7.75
N LYS A 195 -8.03 1.84 8.83
CA LYS A 195 -8.77 1.96 10.11
C LYS A 195 -10.01 2.85 10.03
N ALA A 196 -9.91 3.95 9.27
CA ALA A 196 -10.98 4.94 9.19
C ALA A 196 -12.07 4.61 8.14
N LEU A 197 -11.69 3.98 7.04
CA LEU A 197 -12.54 3.83 5.85
C LEU A 197 -12.77 2.37 5.44
N GLY A 198 -11.95 1.46 5.95
CA GLY A 198 -12.01 0.03 5.64
C GLY A 198 -12.30 -0.82 6.86
N ASN A 199 -11.74 -2.03 6.86
CA ASN A 199 -11.79 -2.95 7.99
C ASN A 199 -10.36 -3.31 8.43
N PRO A 200 -9.86 -2.75 9.55
CA PRO A 200 -8.49 -2.99 10.01
C PRO A 200 -8.20 -4.45 10.37
N ASP A 201 -9.22 -5.22 10.74
CA ASP A 201 -9.07 -6.63 11.12
C ASP A 201 -8.77 -7.53 9.93
N LYS A 202 -9.14 -7.12 8.71
CA LYS A 202 -8.87 -7.91 7.50
C LYS A 202 -7.38 -8.09 7.23
N THR A 203 -6.54 -7.10 7.52
CA THR A 203 -5.08 -7.26 7.38
C THR A 203 -4.51 -8.19 8.43
N LEU A 204 -5.01 -8.14 9.67
CA LEU A 204 -4.66 -9.09 10.72
C LEU A 204 -5.06 -10.51 10.32
N GLN A 205 -6.30 -10.71 9.89
CA GLN A 205 -6.84 -11.99 9.41
C GLN A 205 -6.00 -12.54 8.26
N ALA A 206 -5.71 -11.71 7.24
CA ALA A 206 -4.89 -12.12 6.11
C ALA A 206 -3.52 -12.62 6.55
N LEU A 207 -2.78 -11.83 7.35
CA LEU A 207 -1.45 -12.20 7.81
C LEU A 207 -1.45 -13.45 8.71
N SER A 208 -2.59 -13.83 9.27
CA SER A 208 -2.77 -15.05 10.07
C SER A 208 -3.14 -16.29 9.25
N ILE A 209 -3.34 -16.17 7.92
CA ILE A 209 -3.67 -17.32 7.05
C ILE A 209 -2.53 -18.36 7.03
N PRO A 210 -1.24 -17.98 6.82
CA PRO A 210 -0.15 -18.94 6.92
C PRO A 210 -0.05 -19.52 8.34
N SER A 211 -0.13 -20.84 8.47
CA SER A 211 -0.27 -21.53 9.77
C SER A 211 0.90 -21.32 10.73
N GLY A 212 2.07 -20.92 10.22
CA GLY A 212 3.25 -20.58 11.03
C GLY A 212 3.27 -19.16 11.57
N HIS A 213 2.36 -18.28 11.15
CA HIS A 213 2.36 -16.88 11.55
C HIS A 213 1.64 -16.66 12.89
N GLN A 214 2.28 -15.85 13.76
CA GLN A 214 1.68 -15.30 14.97
C GLN A 214 1.64 -13.79 14.83
N VAL A 215 0.46 -13.20 14.72
CA VAL A 215 0.30 -11.78 14.41
C VAL A 215 -0.24 -11.03 15.63
N GLN A 216 0.47 -9.97 16.03
CA GLN A 216 0.01 -9.02 17.04
C GLN A 216 -0.27 -7.68 16.37
N HIS A 217 -1.38 -7.05 16.72
CA HIS A 217 -1.75 -5.74 16.20
C HIS A 217 -1.31 -4.63 17.17
N VAL A 218 -0.65 -3.59 16.66
CA VAL A 218 -0.33 -2.39 17.46
C VAL A 218 -1.60 -1.57 17.61
N ASN A 219 -2.04 -1.36 18.85
CA ASN A 219 -3.14 -0.44 19.15
C ASN A 219 -2.66 1.02 19.03
N SER A 220 -2.51 1.50 17.81
CA SER A 220 -2.11 2.87 17.50
C SER A 220 -3.15 3.53 16.59
N ALA A 221 -3.40 4.84 16.74
CA ALA A 221 -4.28 5.59 15.85
C ALA A 221 -3.58 5.88 14.51
N CYS A 222 -2.44 6.57 14.54
CA CYS A 222 -1.67 6.99 13.38
C CYS A 222 -0.17 6.82 13.65
N CYS A 223 0.61 6.61 12.58
CA CYS A 223 2.08 6.62 12.67
C CYS A 223 2.66 8.04 12.87
N GLY A 224 1.86 9.08 12.65
CA GLY A 224 2.27 10.47 12.79
C GLY A 224 2.84 11.12 11.52
N MET A 225 3.05 10.38 10.42
CA MET A 225 3.59 10.96 9.18
C MET A 225 2.56 11.76 8.40
N ALA A 226 1.33 11.25 8.25
CA ALA A 226 0.25 11.90 7.51
C ALA A 226 0.71 12.43 6.13
N GLY A 227 1.21 11.56 5.27
CA GLY A 227 1.76 11.91 3.96
C GLY A 227 3.03 12.76 4.08
N SER A 228 3.03 13.98 3.54
CA SER A 228 4.18 14.90 3.61
C SER A 228 4.31 15.64 4.94
N TYR A 229 3.24 15.69 5.76
CA TYR A 229 3.18 16.45 7.01
C TYR A 229 4.38 16.20 7.93
N GLY A 230 4.70 14.94 8.18
CA GLY A 230 5.78 14.57 9.10
C GLY A 230 7.19 14.83 8.57
N TYR A 231 7.35 15.15 7.28
CA TYR A 231 8.63 15.58 6.70
C TYR A 231 8.91 17.06 6.96
N GLU A 232 7.86 17.87 7.07
CA GLU A 232 7.96 19.33 7.20
C GLU A 232 8.60 19.71 8.55
N LYS A 233 9.49 20.70 8.51
CA LYS A 233 10.33 21.10 9.64
C LYS A 233 9.51 21.49 10.88
N GLU A 234 8.45 22.25 10.69
CA GLU A 234 7.52 22.68 11.74
C GLU A 234 6.72 21.53 12.35
N ASN A 235 6.44 20.49 11.58
CA ASN A 235 5.56 19.39 11.96
C ASN A 235 6.32 18.18 12.56
N TYR A 236 7.65 18.13 12.42
CA TYR A 236 8.46 16.98 12.82
C TYR A 236 8.28 16.61 14.31
N SER A 237 8.27 17.62 15.19
CA SER A 237 8.09 17.38 16.63
C SER A 237 6.76 16.72 16.95
N MET A 238 5.66 17.19 16.33
CA MET A 238 4.34 16.62 16.50
C MET A 238 4.27 15.22 15.90
N SER A 239 4.78 15.04 14.69
CA SER A 239 4.87 13.73 14.02
C SER A 239 5.59 12.69 14.88
N LYS A 240 6.74 13.06 15.48
CA LYS A 240 7.47 12.19 16.40
C LYS A 240 6.66 11.88 17.66
N LYS A 241 6.04 12.88 18.30
CA LYS A 241 5.21 12.68 19.49
C LYS A 241 4.06 11.70 19.21
N MET A 242 3.40 11.81 18.06
CA MET A 242 2.32 10.90 17.66
C MET A 242 2.81 9.44 17.56
N ALA A 243 3.96 9.20 16.93
CA ALA A 243 4.55 7.87 16.85
C ALA A 243 4.93 7.30 18.23
N GLN A 244 5.40 8.15 19.11
CA GLN A 244 5.83 7.79 20.47
C GLN A 244 4.67 7.46 21.42
N LEU A 245 3.42 7.76 21.06
CA LEU A 245 2.27 7.43 21.91
C LEU A 245 2.05 5.92 22.04
N SER A 246 2.28 5.17 20.97
CA SER A 246 2.05 3.72 20.95
C SER A 246 2.88 2.95 19.94
N LEU A 247 3.10 3.48 18.74
CA LEU A 247 3.75 2.73 17.66
C LEU A 247 5.20 2.38 17.99
N ILE A 248 6.03 3.37 18.32
CA ILE A 248 7.45 3.15 18.59
C ILE A 248 7.65 2.34 19.87
N PRO A 249 6.98 2.63 21.00
CA PRO A 249 7.08 1.79 22.19
C PRO A 249 6.71 0.32 21.94
N ALA A 250 5.67 0.07 21.13
CA ALA A 250 5.28 -1.30 20.80
C ALA A 250 6.33 -2.03 19.94
N ILE A 251 7.07 -1.30 19.09
CA ILE A 251 8.17 -1.86 18.30
C ILE A 251 9.40 -2.11 19.18
N ASP A 252 9.75 -1.16 20.06
CA ASP A 252 10.90 -1.24 20.95
C ASP A 252 10.76 -2.37 22.00
N ASP A 253 9.52 -2.76 22.32
CA ASP A 253 9.20 -3.91 23.19
C ASP A 253 9.46 -5.27 22.50
N LYS A 254 9.72 -5.30 21.20
CA LYS A 254 9.92 -6.55 20.44
C LYS A 254 11.39 -6.85 20.21
N THR A 255 11.74 -8.12 20.39
CA THR A 255 13.06 -8.65 20.04
C THR A 255 13.27 -8.65 18.52
N ASP A 256 14.51 -8.83 18.07
CA ASP A 256 14.88 -8.69 16.65
C ASP A 256 14.29 -9.77 15.73
N ASP A 257 13.85 -10.89 16.29
CA ASP A 257 13.16 -11.97 15.54
C ASP A 257 11.72 -11.61 15.14
N TRP A 258 11.16 -10.52 15.68
CA TRP A 258 9.86 -10.04 15.25
C TRP A 258 9.94 -9.28 13.92
N THR A 259 9.09 -9.66 12.98
CA THR A 259 8.87 -8.90 11.74
C THR A 259 7.91 -7.75 12.01
N ILE A 260 8.33 -6.53 11.70
CA ILE A 260 7.43 -5.36 11.75
C ILE A 260 6.72 -5.26 10.41
N ALA A 261 5.39 -5.25 10.41
CA ALA A 261 4.56 -5.14 9.20
C ALA A 261 3.88 -3.78 9.13
N ALA A 262 4.00 -3.10 7.98
CA ALA A 262 3.30 -1.85 7.69
C ALA A 262 2.97 -1.73 6.20
N GLN A 263 1.74 -1.31 5.86
CA GLN A 263 1.27 -1.24 4.47
C GLN A 263 1.60 0.08 3.77
N GLY A 264 1.55 1.19 4.49
CA GLY A 264 1.71 2.51 3.89
C GLY A 264 3.15 2.98 3.85
N ILE A 265 3.58 3.56 2.75
CA ILE A 265 4.93 4.13 2.58
C ILE A 265 5.26 5.11 3.71
N SER A 266 4.33 6.00 4.06
CA SER A 266 4.52 6.96 5.15
C SER A 266 4.75 6.28 6.50
N CYS A 267 4.03 5.17 6.77
CA CYS A 267 4.20 4.40 8.01
C CYS A 267 5.55 3.69 8.03
N MET A 268 5.98 3.12 6.91
CA MET A 268 7.27 2.44 6.78
C MET A 268 8.42 3.42 7.07
N HIS A 269 8.42 4.59 6.45
CA HIS A 269 9.45 5.61 6.69
C HIS A 269 9.46 6.13 8.14
N GLN A 270 8.29 6.29 8.76
CA GLN A 270 8.22 6.70 10.17
C GLN A 270 8.87 5.67 11.09
N ILE A 271 8.61 4.40 10.84
CA ILE A 271 9.20 3.28 11.59
C ILE A 271 10.72 3.26 11.40
N GLU A 272 11.19 3.31 10.14
CA GLU A 272 12.63 3.34 9.82
C GLU A 272 13.36 4.52 10.48
N ASP A 273 12.79 5.74 10.40
CA ASP A 273 13.41 6.95 10.94
C ASP A 273 13.49 6.96 12.49
N LEU A 274 12.53 6.32 13.18
CA LEU A 274 12.40 6.46 14.62
C LEU A 274 12.79 5.23 15.43
N SER A 275 12.70 4.02 14.86
CA SER A 275 13.02 2.77 15.56
C SER A 275 14.27 2.05 15.01
N GLN A 276 14.82 2.50 13.90
CA GLN A 276 15.90 1.83 13.17
C GLN A 276 15.56 0.39 12.72
N ARG A 277 14.28 -0.03 12.81
CA ARG A 277 13.78 -1.31 12.31
C ARG A 277 13.29 -1.11 10.88
N THR A 278 13.57 -2.07 10.00
CA THR A 278 13.05 -2.07 8.63
C THR A 278 11.72 -2.83 8.58
N PRO A 279 10.59 -2.16 8.39
CA PRO A 279 9.31 -2.83 8.27
C PRO A 279 9.18 -3.51 6.91
N LEU A 280 8.44 -4.60 6.84
CA LEU A 280 8.06 -5.26 5.61
C LEU A 280 6.61 -4.90 5.24
N HIS A 281 6.36 -4.75 3.94
CA HIS A 281 5.00 -4.67 3.44
C HIS A 281 4.34 -6.07 3.52
N PRO A 282 3.03 -6.20 3.85
CA PRO A 282 2.34 -7.49 3.87
C PRO A 282 2.56 -8.35 2.61
N VAL A 283 2.63 -7.73 1.43
CA VAL A 283 2.97 -8.43 0.18
C VAL A 283 4.31 -9.16 0.26
N GLU A 284 5.34 -8.54 0.85
CA GLU A 284 6.66 -9.18 1.02
C GLU A 284 6.59 -10.37 1.98
N ILE A 285 5.80 -10.22 3.06
CA ILE A 285 5.60 -11.28 4.06
C ILE A 285 4.89 -12.48 3.41
N PHE A 286 3.82 -12.25 2.66
CA PHE A 286 3.11 -13.33 1.94
C PHE A 286 3.97 -13.97 0.85
N TYR A 287 4.73 -13.16 0.11
CA TYR A 287 5.61 -13.67 -0.94
C TYR A 287 6.69 -14.61 -0.37
N GLN A 288 7.28 -14.24 0.77
CA GLN A 288 8.25 -15.08 1.50
C GLN A 288 7.60 -16.32 2.15
N ALA A 289 6.29 -16.28 2.36
CA ALA A 289 5.54 -17.39 2.92
C ALA A 289 4.97 -18.34 1.85
N LEU A 290 5.07 -18.03 0.54
CA LEU A 290 4.65 -18.98 -0.48
C LEU A 290 5.42 -20.31 -0.33
N SER A 291 4.71 -21.42 -0.52
CA SER A 291 5.34 -22.74 -0.61
C SER A 291 6.23 -22.81 -1.85
N ASP A 292 7.38 -23.48 -1.73
CA ASP A 292 8.23 -23.78 -2.90
C ASP A 292 7.41 -24.65 -3.86
N GLN A 293 7.20 -24.17 -5.10
CA GLN A 293 6.52 -24.92 -6.18
C GLN A 293 7.50 -25.81 -6.90
#